data_79eb0f134fb7df2e6d5fcc6aa78a8329
#
_entry.id   79eb0f134fb7df2e6d5fcc6aa78a8329
#
_cell.length_a   1.000
_cell.length_b   1.000
_cell.length_c   1.000
_cell.angle_alpha   90.00
_cell.angle_beta   90.00
_cell.angle_gamma   90.00
#
_symmetry.space_group_name_H-M   'P 1'
#
loop_
_entity.id
_entity.type
_entity.pdbx_description
1 polymer ?
#
loop_
_entity_poly.entity_id
_entity_poly.type
_entity_poly.pdbx_seq_one_letter_code
_entity_poly.pdbx_strand_id
1 'polypeptide(L)'
;MTIKTLASLRERRVRASGFTLIEILLVIVIILLLAGALVVFVLPQQKGAEKNTTKLMLSQVASALDTYRLNLGHYPNEQEGGLDALVKKPTFENEKLNEKWQGPYLKPGTSLDDPWSHKLRYELVDRAAEGEQKGGLPYKLFSVGPDGQSDTDDDIKHATETESGSSGDQ
;
A
#
# COMPACT_ATOMS: atom_id res chain seq x y z
N MET A 1 83.92 29.83 12.26
CA MET A 1 83.79 28.37 12.60
C MET A 1 82.43 28.18 13.23
N THR A 2 81.42 27.81 12.41
CA THR A 2 79.98 27.84 12.82
C THR A 2 79.49 26.39 13.03
N ILE A 3 79.15 26.06 14.27
CA ILE A 3 78.70 24.74 14.66
C ILE A 3 77.19 24.74 14.45
N LYS A 4 76.68 23.94 13.48
CA LYS A 4 75.24 23.66 13.29
C LYS A 4 74.76 22.59 14.26
N THR A 5 73.93 23.00 15.21
CA THR A 5 73.26 22.12 16.13
C THR A 5 72.11 21.42 15.38
N LEU A 6 72.19 20.08 15.16
CA LEU A 6 71.13 19.26 14.62
C LEU A 6 70.15 18.98 15.76
N ALA A 7 68.97 19.60 15.68
CA ALA A 7 67.83 19.24 16.53
C ALA A 7 67.22 17.94 16.06
N SER A 8 67.34 16.87 16.87
CA SER A 8 66.73 15.58 16.66
C SER A 8 65.20 15.68 16.84
N LEU A 9 64.46 15.60 15.76
CA LEU A 9 63.01 15.46 15.81
C LEU A 9 62.67 14.01 16.26
N ARG A 10 62.29 13.90 17.51
CA ARG A 10 61.83 12.66 18.11
C ARG A 10 60.40 12.36 17.58
N GLU A 11 60.28 11.52 16.54
CA GLU A 11 58.99 11.04 16.07
C GLU A 11 58.27 10.28 17.19
N ARG A 12 57.14 10.85 17.65
CA ARG A 12 56.19 10.15 18.51
C ARG A 12 55.51 9.05 17.70
N ARG A 13 55.95 7.82 17.85
CA ARG A 13 55.22 6.65 17.36
C ARG A 13 53.90 6.59 18.12
N VAL A 14 52.79 6.94 17.43
CA VAL A 14 51.45 6.68 17.90
C VAL A 14 51.28 5.14 17.88
N ARG A 15 51.16 4.52 19.04
CA ARG A 15 50.86 3.10 19.14
C ARG A 15 49.43 2.94 18.66
N ALA A 16 49.23 2.33 17.49
CA ALA A 16 47.93 1.85 17.05
C ALA A 16 47.54 0.72 18.02
N SER A 17 46.53 0.97 18.84
CA SER A 17 45.91 -0.07 19.64
C SER A 17 45.12 -0.99 18.69
N GLY A 18 45.52 -2.23 18.58
CA GLY A 18 44.73 -3.24 17.83
C GLY A 18 43.46 -3.62 18.62
N PHE A 19 42.38 -3.88 17.90
CA PHE A 19 41.15 -4.38 18.50
C PHE A 19 41.35 -5.78 19.08
N THR A 20 40.78 -6.03 20.24
CA THR A 20 40.83 -7.37 20.88
C THR A 20 39.72 -8.24 20.27
N LEU A 21 39.97 -9.56 20.24
CA LEU A 21 39.00 -10.54 19.75
C LEU A 21 37.69 -10.49 20.55
N ILE A 22 37.79 -10.24 21.86
CA ILE A 22 36.62 -10.13 22.75
C ILE A 22 35.79 -8.86 22.45
N GLU A 23 36.41 -7.77 22.05
CA GLU A 23 35.73 -6.53 21.70
C GLU A 23 34.83 -6.71 20.45
N ILE A 24 35.35 -7.39 19.44
CA ILE A 24 34.59 -7.73 18.24
C ILE A 24 33.47 -8.71 18.59
N LEU A 25 33.73 -9.71 19.42
CA LEU A 25 32.72 -10.67 19.86
C LEU A 25 31.57 -9.98 20.61
N LEU A 26 31.88 -9.04 21.51
CA LEU A 26 30.89 -8.26 22.23
C LEU A 26 30.02 -7.42 21.27
N VAL A 27 30.64 -6.78 20.29
CA VAL A 27 29.91 -5.97 19.28
C VAL A 27 28.94 -6.85 18.48
N ILE A 28 29.37 -8.04 18.04
CA ILE A 28 28.51 -8.97 17.30
C ILE A 28 27.32 -9.39 18.15
N VAL A 29 27.55 -9.72 19.44
CA VAL A 29 26.46 -10.11 20.36
C VAL A 29 25.43 -8.98 20.52
N ILE A 30 25.90 -7.74 20.70
CA ILE A 30 24.98 -6.58 20.80
C ILE A 30 24.19 -6.37 19.51
N ILE A 31 24.84 -6.46 18.34
CA ILE A 31 24.17 -6.33 17.04
C ILE A 31 23.09 -7.41 16.88
N LEU A 32 23.39 -8.68 17.22
CA LEU A 32 22.43 -9.78 17.13
C LEU A 32 21.24 -9.59 18.07
N LEU A 33 21.47 -9.09 19.31
CA LEU A 33 20.38 -8.78 20.24
C LEU A 33 19.48 -7.65 19.70
N LEU A 34 20.05 -6.57 19.16
CA LEU A 34 19.31 -5.47 18.58
C LEU A 34 18.55 -5.91 17.32
N ALA A 35 19.19 -6.68 16.44
CA ALA A 35 18.55 -7.22 15.24
C ALA A 35 17.36 -8.14 15.59
N GLY A 36 17.50 -9.00 16.61
CA GLY A 36 16.41 -9.84 17.09
C GLY A 36 15.22 -9.05 17.63
N ALA A 37 15.48 -7.99 18.41
CA ALA A 37 14.43 -7.12 18.91
C ALA A 37 13.69 -6.38 17.76
N LEU A 38 14.42 -5.94 16.74
CA LEU A 38 13.85 -5.21 15.59
C LEU A 38 12.82 -6.06 14.84
N VAL A 39 13.13 -7.34 14.59
CA VAL A 39 12.24 -8.26 13.87
C VAL A 39 10.90 -8.41 14.59
N VAL A 40 10.90 -8.56 15.90
CA VAL A 40 9.67 -8.78 16.70
C VAL A 40 8.77 -7.55 16.72
N PHE A 41 9.34 -6.34 16.74
CA PHE A 41 8.55 -5.11 16.91
C PHE A 41 8.16 -4.44 15.59
N VAL A 42 9.00 -4.51 14.55
CA VAL A 42 8.79 -3.73 13.30
C VAL A 42 7.89 -4.47 12.31
N LEU A 43 8.05 -5.79 12.14
CA LEU A 43 7.28 -6.54 11.15
C LEU A 43 5.75 -6.51 11.36
N PRO A 44 5.21 -6.62 12.60
CA PRO A 44 3.77 -6.53 12.81
C PRO A 44 3.20 -5.15 12.47
N GLN A 45 3.96 -4.08 12.71
CA GLN A 45 3.53 -2.71 12.42
C GLN A 45 3.44 -2.43 10.91
N GLN A 46 4.37 -2.98 10.11
CA GLN A 46 4.32 -2.85 8.66
C GLN A 46 3.04 -3.47 8.09
N LYS A 47 2.70 -4.70 8.50
CA LYS A 47 1.47 -5.37 8.05
C LYS A 47 0.19 -4.57 8.38
N GLY A 48 0.16 -3.93 9.55
CA GLY A 48 -0.94 -3.04 9.93
C GLY A 48 -1.02 -1.78 9.06
N ALA A 49 0.11 -1.17 8.76
CA ALA A 49 0.20 0.02 7.91
C ALA A 49 -0.24 -0.29 6.46
N GLU A 50 0.20 -1.41 5.89
CA GLU A 50 -0.19 -1.87 4.55
C GLU A 50 -1.71 -2.10 4.46
N LYS A 51 -2.31 -2.80 5.43
CA LYS A 51 -3.77 -2.98 5.53
C LYS A 51 -4.52 -1.65 5.59
N ASN A 52 -4.06 -0.71 6.41
CA ASN A 52 -4.71 0.59 6.53
C ASN A 52 -4.59 1.41 5.25
N THR A 53 -3.43 1.38 4.60
CA THR A 53 -3.22 2.01 3.30
C THR A 53 -4.18 1.45 2.25
N THR A 54 -4.31 0.12 2.18
CA THR A 54 -5.24 -0.55 1.26
C THR A 54 -6.69 -0.15 1.52
N LYS A 55 -7.13 -0.09 2.78
CA LYS A 55 -8.49 0.37 3.12
C LYS A 55 -8.74 1.80 2.68
N LEU A 56 -7.77 2.70 2.85
CA LEU A 56 -7.87 4.09 2.38
C LEU A 56 -7.96 4.16 0.85
N MET A 57 -7.16 3.35 0.14
CA MET A 57 -7.22 3.26 -1.32
C MET A 57 -8.58 2.77 -1.79
N LEU A 58 -9.11 1.70 -1.21
CA LEU A 58 -10.44 1.18 -1.54
C LEU A 58 -11.53 2.22 -1.31
N SER A 59 -11.48 2.96 -0.20
CA SER A 59 -12.42 4.04 0.09
C SER A 59 -12.33 5.19 -0.93
N GLN A 60 -11.11 5.54 -1.36
CA GLN A 60 -10.89 6.56 -2.38
C GLN A 60 -11.43 6.13 -3.74
N VAL A 61 -11.20 4.87 -4.14
CA VAL A 61 -11.73 4.30 -5.38
C VAL A 61 -13.24 4.22 -5.34
N ALA A 62 -13.84 3.79 -4.20
CA ALA A 62 -15.28 3.76 -4.02
C ALA A 62 -15.93 5.14 -4.19
N SER A 63 -15.35 6.18 -3.60
CA SER A 63 -15.81 7.57 -3.77
C SER A 63 -15.71 8.05 -5.22
N ALA A 64 -14.68 7.62 -5.94
CA ALA A 64 -14.53 7.91 -7.37
C ALA A 64 -15.57 7.18 -8.22
N LEU A 65 -15.88 5.91 -7.89
CA LEU A 65 -16.95 5.12 -8.51
C LEU A 65 -18.32 5.78 -8.31
N ASP A 66 -18.62 6.27 -7.13
CA ASP A 66 -19.86 6.98 -6.86
C ASP A 66 -19.96 8.28 -7.64
N THR A 67 -18.87 9.04 -7.76
CA THR A 67 -18.82 10.25 -8.57
C THR A 67 -19.00 9.93 -10.06
N TYR A 68 -18.37 8.87 -10.56
CA TYR A 68 -18.58 8.38 -11.92
C TYR A 68 -20.06 8.08 -12.17
N ARG A 69 -20.69 7.32 -11.25
CA ARG A 69 -22.12 7.00 -11.35
C ARG A 69 -23.01 8.24 -11.34
N LEU A 70 -22.71 9.23 -10.50
CA LEU A 70 -23.48 10.48 -10.46
C LEU A 70 -23.48 11.21 -11.81
N ASN A 71 -22.36 11.18 -12.52
CA ASN A 71 -22.23 11.85 -13.80
C ASN A 71 -22.82 11.05 -14.98
N LEU A 72 -22.55 9.75 -15.03
CA LEU A 72 -22.90 8.90 -16.17
C LEU A 72 -24.19 8.10 -15.95
N GLY A 73 -24.66 7.96 -14.72
CA GLY A 73 -25.88 7.24 -14.35
C GLY A 73 -25.69 5.76 -14.08
N HIS A 74 -24.49 5.21 -14.28
CA HIS A 74 -24.13 3.81 -14.02
C HIS A 74 -22.69 3.72 -13.54
N TYR A 75 -22.30 2.58 -12.95
CA TYR A 75 -20.92 2.28 -12.62
C TYR A 75 -20.15 1.78 -13.85
N PRO A 76 -18.82 2.02 -13.94
CA PRO A 76 -18.05 1.58 -15.10
C PRO A 76 -18.11 0.06 -15.27
N ASN A 77 -18.38 -0.40 -16.48
CA ASN A 77 -18.42 -1.82 -16.83
C ASN A 77 -17.09 -2.26 -17.47
N GLU A 78 -16.96 -3.55 -17.78
CA GLU A 78 -15.75 -4.10 -18.40
C GLU A 78 -15.48 -3.49 -19.79
N GLN A 79 -16.52 -3.18 -20.57
CA GLN A 79 -16.39 -2.56 -21.90
C GLN A 79 -15.83 -1.14 -21.80
N GLU A 80 -16.09 -0.45 -20.72
CA GLU A 80 -15.56 0.87 -20.40
C GLU A 80 -14.17 0.80 -19.75
N GLY A 81 -13.65 -0.40 -19.50
CA GLY A 81 -12.34 -0.65 -18.88
C GLY A 81 -12.35 -0.72 -17.36
N GLY A 82 -13.53 -0.90 -16.75
CA GLY A 82 -13.64 -1.07 -15.28
C GLY A 82 -13.05 0.12 -14.53
N LEU A 83 -12.14 -0.14 -13.59
CA LEU A 83 -11.49 0.91 -12.80
C LEU A 83 -10.64 1.89 -13.61
N ASP A 84 -10.14 1.49 -14.78
CA ASP A 84 -9.35 2.38 -15.65
C ASP A 84 -10.19 3.58 -16.15
N ALA A 85 -11.52 3.42 -16.27
CA ALA A 85 -12.45 4.49 -16.61
C ALA A 85 -12.47 5.66 -15.61
N LEU A 86 -11.97 5.44 -14.38
CA LEU A 86 -11.83 6.49 -13.38
C LEU A 86 -10.62 7.40 -13.62
N VAL A 87 -9.62 6.90 -14.34
CA VAL A 87 -8.37 7.62 -14.61
C VAL A 87 -8.33 8.16 -16.03
N LYS A 88 -8.82 7.36 -16.99
CA LYS A 88 -8.83 7.68 -18.42
C LYS A 88 -10.24 7.66 -18.94
N LYS A 89 -10.53 8.60 -19.84
CA LYS A 89 -11.82 8.63 -20.54
C LYS A 89 -11.98 7.36 -21.37
N PRO A 90 -13.03 6.55 -21.12
CA PRO A 90 -13.32 5.40 -21.96
C PRO A 90 -13.87 5.83 -23.33
N THR A 91 -13.86 4.89 -24.26
CA THR A 91 -14.57 5.08 -25.54
C THR A 91 -16.02 4.66 -25.34
N PHE A 92 -16.94 5.62 -25.39
CA PHE A 92 -18.36 5.32 -25.26
C PHE A 92 -18.98 5.16 -26.66
N GLU A 93 -19.83 4.16 -26.83
CA GLU A 93 -20.65 4.02 -28.06
C GLU A 93 -21.66 5.16 -28.18
N ASN A 94 -22.12 5.71 -27.07
CA ASN A 94 -23.06 6.80 -27.01
C ASN A 94 -22.34 8.14 -26.80
N GLU A 95 -22.40 9.02 -27.80
CA GLU A 95 -21.79 10.37 -27.77
C GLU A 95 -22.23 11.19 -26.55
N LYS A 96 -23.47 11.03 -26.07
CA LYS A 96 -23.99 11.76 -24.91
C LYS A 96 -23.24 11.40 -23.63
N LEU A 97 -22.71 10.16 -23.51
CA LEU A 97 -21.88 9.76 -22.37
C LEU A 97 -20.48 10.40 -22.44
N ASN A 98 -19.98 10.65 -23.66
CA ASN A 98 -18.73 11.38 -23.85
C ASN A 98 -18.78 12.80 -23.28
N GLU A 99 -19.91 13.47 -23.37
CA GLU A 99 -20.10 14.83 -22.83
C GLU A 99 -20.28 14.82 -21.32
N LYS A 100 -20.90 13.75 -20.78
CA LYS A 100 -21.16 13.60 -19.34
C LYS A 100 -19.94 13.19 -18.54
N TRP A 101 -18.93 12.59 -19.16
CA TRP A 101 -17.71 12.20 -18.47
C TRP A 101 -16.89 13.42 -18.08
N GLN A 102 -16.76 13.68 -16.78
CA GLN A 102 -16.09 14.84 -16.20
C GLN A 102 -14.79 14.45 -15.46
N GLY A 103 -14.24 13.28 -15.76
CA GLY A 103 -13.01 12.83 -15.13
C GLY A 103 -11.74 13.60 -15.55
N PRO A 104 -10.59 13.24 -15.05
CA PRO A 104 -10.36 12.03 -14.27
C PRO A 104 -10.96 12.11 -12.84
N TYR A 105 -11.54 11.01 -12.37
CA TYR A 105 -12.15 10.89 -11.04
C TYR A 105 -11.15 10.52 -9.95
N LEU A 106 -10.01 9.97 -10.37
CA LEU A 106 -8.82 9.76 -9.53
C LEU A 106 -7.70 10.67 -10.02
N LYS A 107 -6.82 11.08 -9.11
CA LYS A 107 -5.67 11.91 -9.48
C LYS A 107 -4.82 11.21 -10.53
N PRO A 108 -4.33 11.90 -11.57
CA PRO A 108 -3.38 11.32 -12.52
C PRO A 108 -2.17 10.74 -11.79
N GLY A 109 -1.82 9.49 -12.12
CA GLY A 109 -0.73 8.77 -11.46
C GLY A 109 -1.13 8.01 -10.19
N THR A 110 -2.42 8.05 -9.79
CA THR A 110 -2.90 7.15 -8.73
C THR A 110 -2.78 5.70 -9.23
N SER A 111 -2.00 4.88 -8.50
CA SER A 111 -1.95 3.45 -8.76
C SER A 111 -3.26 2.79 -8.34
N LEU A 112 -3.74 1.88 -9.16
CA LEU A 112 -4.82 0.95 -8.83
C LEU A 112 -4.27 -0.38 -8.32
N ASP A 113 -2.98 -0.41 -7.98
CA ASP A 113 -2.32 -1.56 -7.39
C ASP A 113 -2.21 -1.35 -5.87
N ASP A 114 -2.40 -2.41 -5.13
CA ASP A 114 -2.25 -2.44 -3.67
C ASP A 114 -0.76 -2.38 -3.25
N PRO A 115 -0.43 -2.28 -1.94
CA PRO A 115 0.95 -2.24 -1.46
C PRO A 115 1.79 -3.48 -1.82
N TRP A 116 1.17 -4.59 -2.17
CA TRP A 116 1.83 -5.83 -2.60
C TRP A 116 1.94 -5.93 -4.13
N SER A 117 1.59 -4.87 -4.87
CA SER A 117 1.64 -4.77 -6.34
C SER A 117 0.62 -5.64 -7.06
N HIS A 118 -0.49 -5.98 -6.40
CA HIS A 118 -1.64 -6.62 -7.01
C HIS A 118 -2.69 -5.58 -7.39
N LYS A 119 -3.30 -5.74 -8.58
CA LYS A 119 -4.39 -4.85 -9.00
C LYS A 119 -5.61 -5.03 -8.12
N LEU A 120 -6.23 -3.92 -7.74
CA LEU A 120 -7.54 -3.94 -7.08
C LEU A 120 -8.56 -4.66 -7.94
N ARG A 121 -9.35 -5.52 -7.33
CA ARG A 121 -10.44 -6.26 -7.98
C ARG A 121 -11.72 -5.47 -7.89
N TYR A 122 -12.40 -5.40 -9.03
CA TYR A 122 -13.67 -4.72 -9.18
C TYR A 122 -14.60 -5.55 -10.05
N GLU A 123 -15.78 -5.86 -9.54
CA GLU A 123 -16.80 -6.67 -10.22
C GLU A 123 -18.16 -6.05 -9.98
N LEU A 124 -18.92 -5.84 -11.05
CA LEU A 124 -20.32 -5.45 -10.94
C LEU A 124 -21.16 -6.64 -10.49
N VAL A 125 -22.03 -6.40 -9.51
CA VAL A 125 -22.98 -7.41 -9.03
C VAL A 125 -24.28 -7.28 -9.81
N ASP A 126 -24.66 -8.34 -10.50
CA ASP A 126 -25.98 -8.42 -11.13
C ASP A 126 -27.05 -8.72 -10.07
N ARG A 127 -27.70 -7.66 -9.57
CA ARG A 127 -28.75 -7.76 -8.54
C ARG A 127 -29.96 -8.59 -8.97
N ALA A 128 -30.16 -8.78 -10.26
CA ALA A 128 -31.23 -9.61 -10.77
C ALA A 128 -30.95 -11.11 -10.57
N ALA A 129 -29.67 -11.50 -10.52
CA ALA A 129 -29.24 -12.88 -10.35
C ALA A 129 -29.10 -13.30 -8.86
N GLU A 130 -28.78 -12.37 -7.96
CA GLU A 130 -28.48 -12.69 -6.54
C GLU A 130 -29.68 -12.55 -5.58
N GLY A 131 -30.91 -12.34 -6.08
CA GLY A 131 -32.09 -12.20 -5.23
C GLY A 131 -31.92 -11.10 -4.18
N GLU A 132 -32.91 -10.21 -4.04
CA GLU A 132 -32.88 -9.00 -3.21
C GLU A 132 -32.23 -9.16 -1.81
N GLN A 133 -30.91 -9.17 -1.71
CA GLN A 133 -30.25 -8.84 -0.46
C GLN A 133 -30.29 -7.31 -0.31
N LYS A 134 -31.28 -6.85 0.44
CA LYS A 134 -31.45 -5.45 0.80
C LYS A 134 -30.18 -4.94 1.46
N GLY A 135 -29.42 -4.05 0.79
CA GLY A 135 -28.42 -3.21 1.41
C GLY A 135 -26.98 -3.32 0.91
N GLY A 136 -26.64 -4.26 0.00
CA GLY A 136 -25.29 -4.38 -0.55
C GLY A 136 -24.94 -3.31 -1.60
N LEU A 137 -23.65 -3.04 -1.79
CA LEU A 137 -23.17 -2.24 -2.92
C LEU A 137 -23.45 -2.99 -4.26
N PRO A 138 -23.68 -2.25 -5.35
CA PRO A 138 -23.90 -2.85 -6.67
C PRO A 138 -22.60 -3.34 -7.33
N TYR A 139 -21.52 -3.40 -6.57
CA TYR A 139 -20.21 -3.88 -7.00
C TYR A 139 -19.44 -4.49 -5.82
N LYS A 140 -18.49 -5.37 -6.12
CA LYS A 140 -17.47 -5.85 -5.20
C LYS A 140 -16.18 -5.10 -5.50
N LEU A 141 -15.54 -4.53 -4.47
CA LEU A 141 -14.26 -3.85 -4.57
C LEU A 141 -13.36 -4.33 -3.43
N PHE A 142 -12.23 -4.94 -3.78
CA PHE A 142 -11.33 -5.53 -2.80
C PHE A 142 -9.89 -5.63 -3.32
N SER A 143 -8.95 -5.81 -2.41
CA SER A 143 -7.57 -6.22 -2.67
C SER A 143 -7.41 -7.67 -2.27
N VAL A 144 -6.67 -8.43 -3.05
CA VAL A 144 -6.36 -9.85 -2.81
C VAL A 144 -5.26 -10.05 -1.74
N GLY A 145 -4.81 -8.97 -1.10
CA GLY A 145 -3.82 -9.06 -0.03
C GLY A 145 -2.44 -9.54 -0.47
N PRO A 146 -1.59 -9.89 0.49
CA PRO A 146 -0.21 -10.27 0.24
C PRO A 146 -0.03 -11.61 -0.49
N ASP A 147 -1.01 -12.54 -0.43
CA ASP A 147 -0.90 -13.84 -1.10
C ASP A 147 -1.29 -13.81 -2.59
N GLY A 148 -1.97 -12.72 -3.03
CA GLY A 148 -2.39 -12.52 -4.42
C GLY A 148 -3.53 -13.43 -4.88
N GLN A 149 -4.20 -14.14 -3.96
CA GLN A 149 -5.32 -15.05 -4.26
C GLN A 149 -6.63 -14.43 -3.78
N SER A 150 -7.68 -14.58 -4.58
CA SER A 150 -9.02 -14.13 -4.19
C SER A 150 -9.71 -15.17 -3.29
N ASP A 151 -10.62 -14.71 -2.44
CA ASP A 151 -11.42 -15.51 -1.51
C ASP A 151 -10.60 -16.17 -0.39
N THR A 152 -9.55 -15.47 0.07
CA THR A 152 -8.72 -15.85 1.21
C THR A 152 -8.95 -14.93 2.41
N ASP A 153 -8.43 -15.31 3.60
CA ASP A 153 -8.63 -14.57 4.85
C ASP A 153 -7.87 -13.23 4.89
N ASP A 154 -6.93 -13.02 3.98
CA ASP A 154 -6.16 -11.80 3.87
C ASP A 154 -6.71 -10.80 2.85
N ASP A 155 -7.80 -11.16 2.16
CA ASP A 155 -8.56 -10.23 1.33
C ASP A 155 -9.00 -9.00 2.14
N ILE A 156 -8.76 -7.83 1.58
CA ILE A 156 -9.20 -6.57 2.17
C ILE A 156 -10.35 -6.03 1.34
N LYS A 157 -11.57 -6.19 1.84
CA LYS A 157 -12.80 -5.75 1.18
C LYS A 157 -13.12 -4.31 1.55
N HIS A 158 -13.70 -3.57 0.60
CA HIS A 158 -14.33 -2.30 0.91
C HIS A 158 -15.57 -2.56 1.77
N ALA A 159 -15.50 -2.16 3.05
CA ALA A 159 -16.61 -2.35 3.97
C ALA A 159 -17.79 -1.44 3.61
N THR A 160 -18.97 -2.04 3.46
CA THR A 160 -20.23 -1.30 3.49
C THR A 160 -20.54 -0.92 4.94
N GLU A 161 -21.25 0.17 5.17
CA GLU A 161 -21.63 0.64 6.52
C GLU A 161 -22.33 -0.42 7.39
N THR A 162 -22.81 -1.51 6.79
CA THR A 162 -23.45 -2.63 7.47
C THR A 162 -22.51 -3.58 8.22
N GLU A 163 -21.21 -3.59 7.90
CA GLU A 163 -20.25 -4.48 8.58
C GLU A 163 -19.49 -3.79 9.74
N SER A 164 -19.61 -2.49 9.90
CA SER A 164 -18.91 -1.74 10.97
C SER A 164 -19.50 -1.94 12.37
N GLY A 165 -20.58 -2.71 12.51
CA GLY A 165 -21.30 -2.93 13.76
C GLY A 165 -20.93 -4.17 14.57
N SER A 166 -19.99 -5.03 14.10
CA SER A 166 -19.69 -6.33 14.75
C SER A 166 -18.28 -6.48 15.33
N SER A 167 -17.58 -5.39 15.65
CA SER A 167 -16.28 -5.50 16.34
C SER A 167 -16.30 -4.71 17.64
N GLY A 168 -17.12 -5.13 18.57
CA GLY A 168 -17.15 -4.57 19.90
C GLY A 168 -17.88 -5.51 20.84
N ASP A 169 -17.21 -6.55 21.31
CA ASP A 169 -17.24 -7.05 22.69
C ASP A 169 -16.59 -8.46 22.76
N GLN A 170 -15.36 -8.52 23.20
CA GLN A 170 -14.89 -9.42 24.26
C GLN A 170 -13.44 -9.11 24.59
#